data_d4301d258996b6d2be01fb06e3e4697d
#
_entry.id   d4301d258996b6d2be01fb06e3e4697d
#
_cell.length_a   1.000
_cell.length_b   1.000
_cell.length_c   1.000
_cell.angle_alpha   90.00
_cell.angle_beta   90.00
_cell.angle_gamma   90.00
#
_symmetry.space_group_name_H-M   'P 1'
#
loop_
_entity.id
_entity.type
_entity.pdbx_description
1 polymer ?
#
loop_
_entity_poly.entity_id
_entity_poly.type
_entity_poly.pdbx_seq_one_letter_code
_entity_poly.pdbx_strand_id
1 'polypeptide(L)'
;WLALSDTQWEYGRLTEPVREKVLQLLAQGVDQERWSEAGAEKLEAWNETCRALGEKLRSPQPPRKRIRPYKLYQCPWALGDVFAYRFSGAYSREKGFAGKYVVFRKVGEDTWWPGHRIPVVRLYRWIGENIPPLDQLAGYGLQEVGVYPTILLRYPDWAGEYSLGLITESAKDIPQENLTYLGNLPGEDLSLPPDELHTESY
;
A
#
# COMPACT_ATOMS: atom_id res chain seq x y z
N TRP A 1 16.14 -6.63 -11.81
CA TRP A 1 17.61 -6.71 -11.78
C TRP A 1 18.27 -5.38 -12.11
N LEU A 2 17.85 -4.67 -13.19
CA LEU A 2 18.47 -3.42 -13.60
C LEU A 2 18.34 -2.34 -12.51
N ALA A 3 17.11 -2.07 -12.02
CA ALA A 3 16.87 -1.10 -10.96
C ALA A 3 17.57 -1.48 -9.63
N LEU A 4 17.61 -2.79 -9.31
CA LEU A 4 18.31 -3.27 -8.12
C LEU A 4 19.82 -2.96 -8.21
N SER A 5 20.44 -3.28 -9.35
CA SER A 5 21.87 -3.05 -9.54
C SER A 5 22.24 -1.58 -9.53
N ASP A 6 21.39 -0.74 -10.15
CA ASP A 6 21.56 0.71 -10.18
C ASP A 6 21.53 1.30 -8.77
N THR A 7 20.50 0.93 -7.99
CA THR A 7 20.36 1.34 -6.59
C THR A 7 21.53 0.84 -5.74
N GLN A 8 21.90 -0.44 -5.87
CA GLN A 8 23.04 -1.00 -5.11
C GLN A 8 24.37 -0.28 -5.44
N TRP A 9 24.59 0.06 -6.71
CA TRP A 9 25.77 0.81 -7.11
C TRP A 9 25.80 2.20 -6.47
N GLU A 10 24.68 2.94 -6.54
CA GLU A 10 24.56 4.28 -5.94
C GLU A 10 24.82 4.31 -4.44
N TYR A 11 24.50 3.22 -3.76
CA TYR A 11 24.74 3.08 -2.33
C TYR A 11 26.10 2.44 -1.98
N GLY A 12 26.93 2.15 -2.97
CA GLY A 12 28.22 1.51 -2.77
C GLY A 12 28.06 0.08 -2.20
N ARG A 13 27.01 -0.62 -2.61
CA ARG A 13 26.62 -1.95 -2.07
C ARG A 13 26.42 -2.99 -3.16
N LEU A 14 26.78 -2.68 -4.40
CA LEU A 14 26.68 -3.62 -5.51
C LEU A 14 27.60 -4.83 -5.25
N THR A 15 27.03 -6.00 -5.26
CA THR A 15 27.76 -7.26 -5.11
C THR A 15 28.15 -7.81 -6.49
N GLU A 16 29.25 -8.57 -6.55
CA GLU A 16 29.73 -9.12 -7.81
C GLU A 16 28.71 -10.01 -8.53
N PRO A 17 27.99 -10.93 -7.85
CA PRO A 17 26.97 -11.74 -8.52
C PRO A 17 25.85 -10.92 -9.16
N VAL A 18 25.43 -9.81 -8.53
CA VAL A 18 24.41 -8.91 -9.10
C VAL A 18 24.96 -8.16 -10.30
N ARG A 19 26.19 -7.66 -10.21
CA ARG A 19 26.89 -6.99 -11.32
C ARG A 19 27.00 -7.90 -12.54
N GLU A 20 27.54 -9.08 -12.38
CA GLU A 20 27.73 -10.06 -13.46
C GLU A 20 26.39 -10.42 -14.13
N LYS A 21 25.37 -10.72 -13.31
CA LYS A 21 24.04 -11.06 -13.83
C LYS A 21 23.45 -9.93 -14.66
N VAL A 22 23.58 -8.69 -14.21
CA VAL A 22 23.03 -7.54 -14.95
C VAL A 22 23.82 -7.25 -16.21
N LEU A 23 25.15 -7.31 -16.16
CA LEU A 23 25.97 -7.14 -17.38
C LEU A 23 25.67 -8.22 -18.43
N GLN A 24 25.39 -9.46 -18.01
CA GLN A 24 24.93 -10.52 -18.91
C GLN A 24 23.57 -10.19 -19.54
N LEU A 25 22.58 -9.73 -18.74
CA LEU A 25 21.26 -9.33 -19.25
C LEU A 25 21.35 -8.18 -20.26
N LEU A 26 22.18 -7.17 -19.97
CA LEU A 26 22.44 -6.07 -20.89
C LEU A 26 23.06 -6.53 -22.20
N ALA A 27 24.04 -7.46 -22.15
CA ALA A 27 24.67 -8.03 -23.34
C ALA A 27 23.71 -8.89 -24.17
N GLN A 28 22.67 -9.47 -23.56
CA GLN A 28 21.63 -10.24 -24.24
C GLN A 28 20.52 -9.36 -24.82
N GLY A 29 20.57 -8.04 -24.65
CA GLY A 29 19.54 -7.13 -25.15
C GLY A 29 18.21 -7.24 -24.38
N VAL A 30 18.27 -7.21 -23.06
CA VAL A 30 17.09 -7.31 -22.18
C VAL A 30 15.98 -6.34 -22.61
N ASP A 31 14.76 -6.84 -22.70
CA ASP A 31 13.52 -6.11 -23.05
C ASP A 31 13.55 -5.37 -24.43
N GLN A 32 14.53 -5.61 -25.30
CA GLN A 32 14.60 -4.94 -26.61
C GLN A 32 13.39 -5.21 -27.48
N GLU A 33 12.89 -6.44 -27.52
CA GLU A 33 11.69 -6.82 -28.28
C GLU A 33 10.49 -6.00 -27.81
N ARG A 34 10.22 -5.97 -26.51
CA ARG A 34 9.14 -5.18 -25.91
C ARG A 34 9.23 -3.69 -26.23
N TRP A 35 10.43 -3.12 -26.19
CA TRP A 35 10.63 -1.71 -26.50
C TRP A 35 10.57 -1.41 -27.99
N SER A 36 10.91 -2.35 -28.85
CA SER A 36 10.74 -2.22 -30.30
C SER A 36 9.26 -2.13 -30.69
N GLU A 37 8.39 -2.90 -30.05
CA GLU A 37 6.92 -2.81 -30.21
C GLU A 37 6.37 -1.44 -29.78
N ALA A 38 7.01 -0.79 -28.83
CA ALA A 38 6.61 0.53 -28.34
C ALA A 38 7.05 1.70 -29.25
N GLY A 39 7.86 1.42 -30.29
CA GLY A 39 8.34 2.36 -31.29
C GLY A 39 9.83 2.64 -31.25
N ALA A 40 10.39 3.04 -32.39
CA ALA A 40 11.85 3.21 -32.60
C ALA A 40 12.48 4.21 -31.61
N GLU A 41 11.83 5.34 -31.35
CA GLU A 41 12.32 6.37 -30.41
C GLU A 41 12.46 5.82 -28.99
N LYS A 42 11.49 5.01 -28.54
CA LYS A 42 11.50 4.39 -27.20
C LYS A 42 12.57 3.31 -27.10
N LEU A 43 12.77 2.54 -28.19
CA LEU A 43 13.84 1.56 -28.25
C LEU A 43 15.23 2.23 -28.16
N GLU A 44 15.42 3.36 -28.87
CA GLU A 44 16.67 4.10 -28.81
C GLU A 44 16.95 4.63 -27.40
N ALA A 45 15.96 5.26 -26.76
CA ALA A 45 16.06 5.72 -25.37
C ALA A 45 16.34 4.57 -24.39
N TRP A 46 15.75 3.40 -24.60
CA TRP A 46 16.04 2.21 -23.81
C TRP A 46 17.47 1.73 -23.97
N ASN A 47 17.96 1.64 -25.23
CA ASN A 47 19.33 1.23 -25.53
C ASN A 47 20.35 2.20 -24.91
N GLU A 48 20.10 3.50 -24.96
CA GLU A 48 20.91 4.52 -24.30
C GLU A 48 20.95 4.30 -22.78
N THR A 49 19.80 4.05 -22.16
CA THR A 49 19.68 3.76 -20.72
C THR A 49 20.47 2.49 -20.34
N CYS A 50 20.33 1.43 -21.14
CA CYS A 50 21.08 0.18 -20.92
C CYS A 50 22.58 0.38 -21.06
N ARG A 51 23.02 1.17 -22.06
CA ARG A 51 24.43 1.48 -22.27
C ARG A 51 25.00 2.26 -21.07
N ALA A 52 24.30 3.34 -20.64
CA ALA A 52 24.72 4.16 -19.51
C ALA A 52 24.79 3.33 -18.20
N LEU A 53 23.82 2.44 -17.97
CA LEU A 53 23.86 1.53 -16.83
C LEU A 53 25.06 0.58 -16.92
N GLY A 54 25.31 0.00 -18.08
CA GLY A 54 26.45 -0.89 -18.30
C GLY A 54 27.81 -0.20 -18.03
N GLU A 55 27.98 1.05 -18.46
CA GLU A 55 29.16 1.86 -18.16
C GLU A 55 29.29 2.15 -16.66
N LYS A 56 28.16 2.55 -16.04
CA LYS A 56 28.08 2.80 -14.59
C LYS A 56 28.51 1.56 -13.78
N LEU A 57 27.98 0.37 -14.10
CA LEU A 57 28.29 -0.86 -13.37
C LEU A 57 29.74 -1.34 -13.56
N ARG A 58 30.42 -0.95 -14.64
CA ARG A 58 31.85 -1.24 -14.85
C ARG A 58 32.77 -0.25 -14.14
N SER A 59 32.24 0.93 -13.78
CA SER A 59 33.01 1.93 -13.05
C SER A 59 33.16 1.57 -11.56
N PRO A 60 34.18 2.13 -10.87
CA PRO A 60 34.28 1.97 -9.42
C PRO A 60 33.03 2.49 -8.72
N GLN A 61 32.44 1.68 -7.86
CA GLN A 61 31.28 2.13 -7.09
C GLN A 61 31.69 3.17 -6.02
N PRO A 62 30.78 4.08 -5.66
CA PRO A 62 31.04 5.08 -4.63
C PRO A 62 31.23 4.44 -3.25
N PRO A 63 31.78 5.19 -2.27
CA PRO A 63 31.86 4.72 -0.88
C PRO A 63 30.50 4.30 -0.34
N ARG A 64 30.50 3.24 0.48
CA ARG A 64 29.27 2.67 1.05
C ARG A 64 28.49 3.71 1.85
N LYS A 65 27.29 4.06 1.38
CA LYS A 65 26.40 4.99 2.09
C LYS A 65 25.79 4.33 3.32
N ARG A 66 25.62 5.10 4.39
CA ARG A 66 24.85 4.66 5.56
C ARG A 66 23.36 4.65 5.21
N ILE A 67 22.74 3.48 5.26
CA ILE A 67 21.30 3.36 5.15
C ILE A 67 20.72 3.49 6.55
N ARG A 68 19.82 4.45 6.74
CA ARG A 68 19.04 4.50 7.98
C ARG A 68 18.02 3.35 7.95
N PRO A 69 17.86 2.58 9.04
CA PRO A 69 16.79 1.61 9.11
C PRO A 69 15.45 2.31 8.85
N TYR A 70 14.64 1.70 8.01
CA TYR A 70 13.26 2.17 7.83
C TYR A 70 12.52 1.97 9.15
N LYS A 71 11.96 3.07 9.69
CA LYS A 71 11.12 3.02 10.88
C LYS A 71 9.69 2.73 10.43
N LEU A 72 9.24 1.53 10.68
CA LEU A 72 7.85 1.15 10.47
C LEU A 72 6.95 1.98 11.38
N TYR A 73 5.97 2.66 10.78
CA TYR A 73 4.94 3.35 11.53
C TYR A 73 3.98 2.34 12.13
N GLN A 74 3.66 2.53 13.40
CA GLN A 74 2.64 1.74 14.09
C GLN A 74 1.44 2.63 14.34
N CYS A 75 0.29 2.27 13.78
CA CYS A 75 -0.95 3.00 14.01
C CYS A 75 -1.32 2.93 15.50
N PRO A 76 -1.53 4.07 16.17
CA PRO A 76 -1.75 4.10 17.61
C PRO A 76 -3.16 3.67 18.06
N TRP A 77 -4.05 3.36 17.10
CA TRP A 77 -5.42 2.98 17.44
C TRP A 77 -5.48 1.63 18.16
N ALA A 78 -6.25 1.57 19.24
CA ALA A 78 -6.53 0.34 19.94
C ALA A 78 -7.61 -0.48 19.22
N LEU A 79 -7.62 -1.79 19.47
CA LEU A 79 -8.72 -2.66 19.01
C LEU A 79 -10.04 -2.15 19.61
N GLY A 80 -11.07 -2.06 18.79
CA GLY A 80 -12.38 -1.54 19.19
C GLY A 80 -12.53 -0.04 19.09
N ASP A 81 -11.46 0.72 18.83
CA ASP A 81 -11.56 2.17 18.65
C ASP A 81 -12.49 2.52 17.49
N VAL A 82 -13.39 3.48 17.76
CA VAL A 82 -14.42 3.95 16.85
C VAL A 82 -14.14 5.39 16.45
N PHE A 83 -14.22 5.65 15.17
CA PHE A 83 -13.98 6.97 14.60
C PHE A 83 -15.09 7.37 13.63
N ALA A 84 -15.40 8.66 13.58
CA ALA A 84 -16.16 9.27 12.52
C ALA A 84 -15.22 10.01 11.57
N TYR A 85 -15.33 9.75 10.26
CA TYR A 85 -14.60 10.46 9.22
C TYR A 85 -15.56 11.37 8.45
N ARG A 86 -15.20 12.66 8.36
CA ARG A 86 -15.95 13.67 7.62
C ARG A 86 -15.46 13.73 6.17
N PHE A 87 -16.36 13.57 5.24
CA PHE A 87 -16.05 13.71 3.82
C PHE A 87 -15.82 15.19 3.46
N SER A 88 -14.64 15.53 2.94
CA SER A 88 -14.25 16.91 2.60
C SER A 88 -13.66 17.09 1.20
N GLY A 89 -13.25 16.00 0.54
CA GLY A 89 -12.55 16.03 -0.75
C GLY A 89 -13.42 16.48 -1.94
N ALA A 90 -12.79 16.79 -3.07
CA ALA A 90 -13.46 17.18 -4.31
C ALA A 90 -14.43 16.10 -4.81
N TYR A 91 -14.01 14.83 -4.79
CA TYR A 91 -14.85 13.70 -5.15
C TYR A 91 -16.10 13.59 -4.27
N SER A 92 -15.96 13.82 -2.95
CA SER A 92 -17.10 13.80 -2.02
C SER A 92 -18.10 14.91 -2.31
N ARG A 93 -17.64 16.08 -2.75
CA ARG A 93 -18.52 17.19 -3.21
C ARG A 93 -19.27 16.79 -4.46
N GLU A 94 -18.59 16.26 -5.47
CA GLU A 94 -19.20 15.80 -6.72
C GLU A 94 -20.29 14.74 -6.47
N LYS A 95 -20.06 13.81 -5.53
CA LYS A 95 -21.01 12.73 -5.18
C LYS A 95 -22.06 13.10 -4.13
N GLY A 96 -22.08 14.33 -3.64
CA GLY A 96 -23.07 14.80 -2.64
C GLY A 96 -22.84 14.25 -1.22
N PHE A 97 -21.61 13.83 -0.88
CA PHE A 97 -21.24 13.36 0.45
C PHE A 97 -20.50 14.40 1.28
N ALA A 98 -20.07 15.53 0.68
CA ALA A 98 -19.31 16.54 1.40
C ALA A 98 -20.05 17.03 2.66
N GLY A 99 -19.34 17.08 3.78
CA GLY A 99 -19.88 17.44 5.08
C GLY A 99 -20.54 16.30 5.86
N LYS A 100 -20.88 15.18 5.21
CA LYS A 100 -21.40 14.00 5.87
C LYS A 100 -20.28 13.20 6.53
N TYR A 101 -20.67 12.36 7.47
CA TYR A 101 -19.76 11.45 8.19
C TYR A 101 -20.04 10.00 7.84
N VAL A 102 -18.98 9.20 7.83
CA VAL A 102 -19.05 7.74 7.94
C VAL A 102 -18.40 7.35 9.25
N VAL A 103 -18.90 6.29 9.88
CA VAL A 103 -18.33 5.77 11.13
C VAL A 103 -17.70 4.41 10.86
N PHE A 104 -16.54 4.18 11.46
CA PHE A 104 -15.83 2.90 11.37
C PHE A 104 -15.22 2.51 12.71
N ARG A 105 -14.94 1.21 12.86
CA ARG A 105 -14.30 0.63 14.04
C ARG A 105 -13.04 -0.12 13.64
N LYS A 106 -11.95 0.03 14.39
CA LYS A 106 -10.79 -0.86 14.26
C LYS A 106 -11.17 -2.24 14.80
N VAL A 107 -11.08 -3.25 13.94
CA VAL A 107 -11.46 -4.63 14.24
C VAL A 107 -10.27 -5.60 14.25
N GLY A 108 -9.08 -5.14 13.88
CA GLY A 108 -7.89 -5.96 13.85
C GLY A 108 -6.69 -5.27 13.23
N GLU A 109 -5.72 -6.06 12.86
CA GLU A 109 -4.50 -5.65 12.16
C GLU A 109 -4.18 -6.64 11.05
N ASP A 110 -3.53 -6.14 10.01
CA ASP A 110 -3.02 -6.90 8.89
C ASP A 110 -1.54 -6.57 8.64
N THR A 111 -0.81 -7.46 7.97
CA THR A 111 0.59 -7.26 7.62
C THR A 111 0.70 -6.80 6.16
N TRP A 112 1.01 -5.52 5.96
CA TRP A 112 1.21 -4.93 4.62
C TRP A 112 2.60 -5.23 4.03
N TRP A 113 3.65 -5.12 4.88
CA TRP A 113 5.02 -5.49 4.57
C TRP A 113 5.60 -6.30 5.71
N PRO A 114 6.66 -7.07 5.52
CA PRO A 114 7.31 -7.78 6.62
C PRO A 114 7.57 -6.86 7.81
N GLY A 115 6.88 -7.12 8.94
CA GLY A 115 6.95 -6.34 10.15
C GLY A 115 6.15 -5.04 10.17
N HIS A 116 5.47 -4.64 9.08
CA HIS A 116 4.60 -3.47 9.04
C HIS A 116 3.14 -3.87 9.18
N ARG A 117 2.56 -3.56 10.34
CA ARG A 117 1.14 -3.81 10.62
C ARG A 117 0.31 -2.57 10.35
N ILE A 118 -0.79 -2.75 9.64
CA ILE A 118 -1.78 -1.72 9.33
C ILE A 118 -3.09 -2.03 10.05
N PRO A 119 -3.87 -1.00 10.47
CA PRO A 119 -5.16 -1.21 11.08
C PRO A 119 -6.16 -1.76 10.07
N VAL A 120 -6.91 -2.77 10.48
CA VAL A 120 -8.08 -3.28 9.77
C VAL A 120 -9.31 -2.65 10.39
N VAL A 121 -10.17 -2.08 9.55
CA VAL A 121 -11.39 -1.41 10.00
C VAL A 121 -12.63 -1.98 9.31
N ARG A 122 -13.79 -1.88 9.98
CA ARG A 122 -15.11 -2.10 9.40
C ARG A 122 -15.96 -0.86 9.53
N LEU A 123 -16.70 -0.56 8.47
CA LEU A 123 -17.65 0.56 8.44
C LEU A 123 -18.95 0.16 9.10
N TYR A 124 -19.60 1.10 9.81
CA TYR A 124 -20.99 0.95 10.17
C TYR A 124 -21.89 1.24 8.97
N ARG A 125 -23.05 0.58 8.90
CA ARG A 125 -24.06 0.81 7.83
C ARG A 125 -24.79 2.13 8.05
N TRP A 126 -24.02 3.21 8.16
CA TRP A 126 -24.52 4.53 8.44
C TRP A 126 -23.67 5.62 7.75
N ILE A 127 -24.37 6.59 7.12
CA ILE A 127 -23.80 7.83 6.61
C ILE A 127 -24.79 8.94 6.95
N GLY A 128 -24.35 10.04 7.54
CA GLY A 128 -25.22 11.14 7.93
C GLY A 128 -24.49 12.44 8.21
N GLU A 129 -25.27 13.49 8.48
CA GLU A 129 -24.74 14.84 8.76
C GLU A 129 -24.35 15.02 10.23
N ASN A 130 -24.98 14.27 11.14
CA ASN A 130 -24.74 14.35 12.57
C ASN A 130 -24.26 13.00 13.09
N ILE A 131 -23.10 12.98 13.74
CA ILE A 131 -22.51 11.75 14.28
C ILE A 131 -23.45 11.16 15.35
N PRO A 132 -23.84 9.86 15.21
CA PRO A 132 -24.69 9.23 16.22
C PRO A 132 -23.92 8.98 17.51
N PRO A 133 -24.59 8.99 18.67
CA PRO A 133 -24.00 8.55 19.92
C PRO A 133 -23.45 7.13 19.84
N LEU A 134 -22.37 6.85 20.58
CA LEU A 134 -21.64 5.58 20.51
C LEU A 134 -22.53 4.36 20.84
N ASP A 135 -23.45 4.50 21.80
CA ASP A 135 -24.38 3.47 22.22
C ASP A 135 -25.44 3.11 21.15
N GLN A 136 -25.70 4.01 20.20
CA GLN A 136 -26.62 3.75 19.09
C GLN A 136 -25.95 3.04 17.92
N LEU A 137 -24.63 3.03 17.84
CA LEU A 137 -23.90 2.44 16.72
C LEU A 137 -24.14 0.94 16.57
N ALA A 138 -24.34 0.23 17.66
CA ALA A 138 -24.66 -1.21 17.63
C ALA A 138 -25.93 -1.52 16.80
N GLY A 139 -26.91 -0.59 16.78
CA GLY A 139 -28.15 -0.74 16.01
C GLY A 139 -27.98 -0.65 14.49
N TYR A 140 -26.90 -0.03 14.01
CA TYR A 140 -26.65 0.09 12.56
C TYR A 140 -25.93 -1.13 11.96
N GLY A 141 -25.30 -1.96 12.80
CA GLY A 141 -24.49 -3.09 12.37
C GLY A 141 -23.23 -2.66 11.59
N LEU A 142 -22.28 -3.55 11.49
CA LEU A 142 -21.10 -3.35 10.65
C LEU A 142 -21.43 -3.74 9.21
N GLN A 143 -20.96 -2.93 8.27
CA GLN A 143 -21.13 -3.20 6.86
C GLN A 143 -20.18 -4.33 6.45
N GLU A 144 -20.73 -5.31 5.76
CA GLU A 144 -19.92 -6.17 4.91
C GLU A 144 -19.42 -5.30 3.76
N VAL A 145 -18.12 -5.13 3.67
CA VAL A 145 -17.54 -4.36 2.57
C VAL A 145 -17.56 -5.25 1.34
N GLY A 146 -18.46 -4.94 0.41
CA GLY A 146 -18.46 -5.58 -0.90
C GLY A 146 -17.13 -5.33 -1.59
N VAL A 147 -16.50 -6.40 -2.09
CA VAL A 147 -15.28 -6.30 -2.91
C VAL A 147 -15.60 -5.47 -4.15
N TYR A 148 -14.69 -4.58 -4.55
CA TYR A 148 -14.80 -3.90 -5.84
C TYR A 148 -14.96 -4.95 -6.96
N PRO A 149 -15.90 -4.77 -7.89
CA PRO A 149 -16.15 -5.74 -8.96
C PRO A 149 -14.90 -6.17 -9.75
N THR A 150 -13.94 -5.25 -9.90
CA THR A 150 -12.63 -5.52 -10.52
C THR A 150 -11.77 -6.52 -9.76
N ILE A 151 -11.84 -6.55 -8.44
CA ILE A 151 -11.12 -7.53 -7.61
C ILE A 151 -11.83 -8.88 -7.67
N LEU A 152 -13.18 -8.92 -7.66
CA LEU A 152 -13.96 -10.14 -7.82
C LEU A 152 -13.72 -10.83 -9.17
N LEU A 153 -13.55 -10.06 -10.25
CA LEU A 153 -13.21 -10.62 -11.57
C LEU A 153 -11.83 -11.28 -11.58
N ARG A 154 -10.90 -10.82 -10.76
CA ARG A 154 -9.55 -11.37 -10.65
C ARG A 154 -9.44 -12.48 -9.60
N TYR A 155 -10.27 -12.43 -8.56
CA TYR A 155 -10.28 -13.35 -7.43
C TYR A 155 -11.72 -13.69 -7.03
N PRO A 156 -12.42 -14.54 -7.81
CA PRO A 156 -13.84 -14.85 -7.59
C PRO A 156 -14.12 -15.54 -6.24
N ASP A 157 -13.12 -16.20 -5.65
CA ASP A 157 -13.23 -16.87 -4.34
C ASP A 157 -13.18 -15.92 -3.14
N TRP A 158 -12.94 -14.62 -3.38
CA TRP A 158 -12.94 -13.59 -2.36
C TRP A 158 -14.33 -13.00 -2.08
N ALA A 159 -15.39 -13.71 -2.45
CA ALA A 159 -16.75 -13.34 -2.11
C ALA A 159 -17.01 -13.65 -0.62
N GLY A 160 -16.98 -12.64 0.24
CA GLY A 160 -17.18 -12.78 1.68
C GLY A 160 -17.19 -11.46 2.45
N GLU A 161 -17.15 -11.55 3.76
CA GLU A 161 -17.02 -10.39 4.65
C GLU A 161 -15.61 -9.81 4.57
N TYR A 162 -15.47 -8.65 3.95
CA TYR A 162 -14.17 -7.98 3.85
C TYR A 162 -14.04 -6.84 4.84
N SER A 163 -12.89 -6.82 5.50
CA SER A 163 -12.42 -5.69 6.27
C SER A 163 -11.53 -4.82 5.39
N LEU A 164 -11.50 -3.51 5.65
CA LEU A 164 -10.62 -2.59 4.96
C LEU A 164 -9.30 -2.46 5.72
N GLY A 165 -8.19 -2.85 5.12
CA GLY A 165 -6.87 -2.48 5.58
C GLY A 165 -6.59 -1.01 5.23
N LEU A 166 -6.29 -0.18 6.22
CA LEU A 166 -5.87 1.20 5.99
C LEU A 166 -4.36 1.28 5.93
N ILE A 167 -3.82 1.49 4.73
CA ILE A 167 -2.37 1.65 4.55
C ILE A 167 -1.92 2.94 5.25
N THR A 168 -1.18 2.79 6.34
CA THR A 168 -0.65 3.88 7.15
C THR A 168 0.86 3.73 7.28
N GLU A 169 1.62 4.41 6.42
CA GLU A 169 3.09 4.39 6.45
C GLU A 169 3.66 5.48 7.37
N SER A 170 2.84 6.47 7.70
CA SER A 170 3.20 7.59 8.58
C SER A 170 1.99 8.16 9.31
N ALA A 171 2.23 8.96 10.35
CA ALA A 171 1.15 9.68 11.03
C ALA A 171 0.37 10.65 10.11
N LYS A 172 0.97 11.06 8.98
CA LYS A 172 0.36 11.97 8.01
C LYS A 172 -0.72 11.30 7.16
N ASP A 173 -0.69 9.99 7.06
CA ASP A 173 -1.68 9.23 6.28
C ASP A 173 -3.02 9.14 7.01
N ILE A 174 -3.03 9.48 8.32
CA ILE A 174 -4.23 9.59 9.12
C ILE A 174 -4.76 11.02 8.99
N PRO A 175 -5.95 11.25 8.38
CA PRO A 175 -6.50 12.58 8.13
C PRO A 175 -7.08 13.20 9.41
N GLN A 176 -6.22 13.64 10.32
CA GLN A 176 -6.56 14.14 11.67
C GLN A 176 -7.66 15.22 11.66
N GLU A 177 -7.62 16.13 10.68
CA GLU A 177 -8.60 17.23 10.56
C GLU A 177 -10.04 16.75 10.28
N ASN A 178 -10.19 15.58 9.71
CA ASN A 178 -11.49 15.01 9.32
C ASN A 178 -11.89 13.82 10.19
N LEU A 179 -11.07 13.46 11.18
CA LEU A 179 -11.26 12.27 11.99
C LEU A 179 -11.64 12.66 13.42
N THR A 180 -12.77 12.17 13.89
CA THR A 180 -13.24 12.36 15.26
C THR A 180 -13.25 11.02 15.98
N TYR A 181 -12.52 10.91 17.08
CA TYR A 181 -12.58 9.74 17.96
C TYR A 181 -13.88 9.76 18.77
N LEU A 182 -14.62 8.66 18.76
CA LEU A 182 -15.92 8.54 19.45
C LEU A 182 -15.84 7.74 20.74
N GLY A 183 -14.85 6.86 20.86
CA GLY A 183 -14.68 5.98 22.01
C GLY A 183 -14.25 4.59 21.59
N ASN A 184 -14.26 3.65 22.52
CA ASN A 184 -13.90 2.25 22.30
C ASN A 184 -15.10 1.34 22.55
N LEU A 185 -15.39 0.46 21.60
CA LEU A 185 -16.38 -0.61 21.72
C LEU A 185 -15.64 -1.94 21.68
N PRO A 186 -15.67 -2.74 22.76
CA PRO A 186 -15.03 -4.05 22.75
C PRO A 186 -15.62 -4.95 21.66
N GLY A 187 -14.80 -5.81 21.11
CA GLY A 187 -15.20 -6.76 20.08
C GLY A 187 -14.12 -7.80 19.83
N GLU A 188 -14.42 -8.74 18.97
CA GLU A 188 -13.47 -9.77 18.58
C GLU A 188 -12.32 -9.15 17.77
N ASP A 189 -11.11 -9.67 17.97
CA ASP A 189 -9.95 -9.35 17.17
C ASP A 189 -10.02 -10.16 15.85
N LEU A 190 -10.20 -9.44 14.76
CA LEU A 190 -10.25 -10.00 13.41
C LEU A 190 -8.94 -9.75 12.66
N SER A 191 -7.82 -9.68 13.39
CA SER A 191 -6.49 -9.61 12.78
C SER A 191 -6.28 -10.81 11.88
N LEU A 192 -5.78 -10.56 10.67
CA LEU A 192 -5.41 -11.66 9.78
C LEU A 192 -4.10 -12.28 10.27
N PRO A 193 -3.97 -13.62 10.21
CA PRO A 193 -2.71 -14.28 10.50
C PRO A 193 -1.60 -13.75 9.57
N PRO A 194 -0.38 -13.59 10.06
CA PRO A 194 0.70 -12.99 9.28
C PRO A 194 1.09 -13.74 8.00
N ASP A 195 0.65 -14.98 7.84
CA ASP A 195 1.08 -15.88 6.76
C ASP A 195 0.07 -16.08 5.63
N GLU A 196 -1.16 -15.57 5.73
CA GLU A 196 -2.20 -15.86 4.72
C GLU A 196 -2.22 -14.92 3.51
N LEU A 197 -1.54 -13.78 3.55
CA LEU A 197 -1.62 -12.76 2.48
C LEU A 197 -0.46 -12.75 1.47
N HIS A 198 0.59 -13.55 1.64
CA HIS A 198 1.81 -13.37 0.84
C HIS A 198 2.29 -14.58 0.04
N THR A 199 1.53 -15.65 -0.08
CA THR A 199 2.00 -16.85 -0.81
C THR A 199 1.64 -16.90 -2.29
N GLU A 200 0.83 -15.98 -2.84
CA GLU A 200 0.36 -16.10 -4.22
C GLU A 200 0.45 -14.84 -5.10
N SER A 201 1.31 -13.90 -4.80
CA SER A 201 1.43 -12.75 -5.72
C SER A 201 2.86 -12.35 -6.02
N TYR A 202 3.55 -13.21 -6.79
CA TYR A 202 4.64 -12.77 -7.70
C TYR A 202 4.72 -13.72 -8.90
#